data_1c1ccac20c89b31c6491b95a585b9b19
#
_entry.id   1c1ccac20c89b31c6491b95a585b9b19
#
_cell.length_a   1.000
_cell.length_b   1.000
_cell.length_c   1.000
_cell.angle_alpha   90.00
_cell.angle_beta   90.00
_cell.angle_gamma   90.00
#
_symmetry.space_group_name_H-M   'P 1'
#
loop_
_entity.id
_entity.type
_entity.pdbx_description
1 polymer ?
#
loop_
_entity_poly.entity_id
_entity_poly.type
_entity_poly.pdbx_seq_one_letter_code
_entity_poly.pdbx_strand_id
1 'polypeptide(L)'
;VIGFSDVLAAGEPYRVYTLETATQVIQIAQAQSARRRMAGQLALRAVLPVALLAPVLMLIVWWVVGHALAPVQRLRRQLAARGAADLAPLPTEDLPAEVQPLVAEMNALLARLSAAWQQLADFTADAAHELRSPLAALRLQVQSLQRAGTDEARAVASGRLLAGVDRATRLVEQLLALARHDADTRVAAVAVDLAALARQAVLGGAAEAQARGIRLEEAGDAPVLVHGQPDALAVLLRNLLDNALRHTPEGGTVRVQAGQGAGGGAELAVEDSGPGIPPAERQRVLDRFYRVPGAPGHGSGLGLAIAQAVARRHGAQLRVQDSPGLGGARLVVAWPAASHPPV
;
A
#
# COMPACT_ATOMS: atom_id res chain seq x y z
N VAL A 1 67.48 1.69 -68.25
CA VAL A 1 66.61 2.25 -67.24
C VAL A 1 66.77 1.44 -65.99
N ILE A 2 67.36 2.08 -64.95
CA ILE A 2 67.58 1.44 -63.65
C ILE A 2 66.19 1.53 -62.88
N GLY A 3 65.65 0.38 -62.38
CA GLY A 3 64.45 0.31 -61.64
C GLY A 3 63.48 -0.77 -62.14
N PHE A 4 62.20 -0.65 -61.61
CA PHE A 4 61.14 -1.59 -61.94
C PHE A 4 60.48 -1.19 -63.30
N SER A 5 60.30 -2.17 -64.16
CA SER A 5 59.54 -2.04 -65.42
C SER A 5 58.61 -3.21 -65.56
N ASP A 6 57.46 -3.03 -66.19
CA ASP A 6 56.56 -4.10 -66.57
C ASP A 6 56.76 -4.41 -68.08
N VAL A 7 57.12 -5.68 -68.40
CA VAL A 7 57.41 -6.12 -69.74
C VAL A 7 56.49 -7.28 -70.06
N LEU A 8 56.00 -7.30 -71.31
CA LEU A 8 55.24 -8.44 -71.84
C LEU A 8 56.22 -9.38 -72.52
N ALA A 9 56.39 -10.61 -72.00
CA ALA A 9 57.22 -11.63 -72.62
C ALA A 9 56.40 -12.91 -72.78
N ALA A 10 56.42 -13.48 -73.98
CA ALA A 10 55.66 -14.69 -74.36
C ALA A 10 54.13 -14.62 -74.01
N GLY A 11 53.54 -13.39 -74.06
CA GLY A 11 52.13 -13.26 -73.81
C GLY A 11 51.77 -13.10 -72.34
N GLU A 12 52.73 -13.15 -71.40
CA GLU A 12 52.54 -12.95 -69.97
C GLU A 12 53.25 -11.69 -69.50
N PRO A 13 52.62 -10.92 -68.55
CA PRO A 13 53.24 -9.75 -67.95
C PRO A 13 54.24 -10.14 -66.87
N TYR A 14 55.47 -9.66 -67.04
CA TYR A 14 56.55 -9.78 -66.05
C TYR A 14 56.91 -8.43 -65.50
N ARG A 15 57.16 -8.40 -64.20
CA ARG A 15 57.80 -7.31 -63.54
C ARG A 15 59.27 -7.55 -63.49
N VAL A 16 60.03 -6.64 -64.11
CA VAL A 16 61.48 -6.77 -64.28
C VAL A 16 62.14 -5.69 -63.49
N TYR A 17 63.10 -6.09 -62.68
CA TYR A 17 64.00 -5.14 -62.00
C TYR A 17 65.30 -5.13 -62.72
N THR A 18 65.73 -4.01 -63.28
CA THR A 18 66.98 -3.83 -63.99
C THR A 18 67.96 -3.04 -63.13
N LEU A 19 69.13 -3.68 -62.90
CA LEU A 19 70.27 -3.08 -62.25
C LEU A 19 71.43 -3.01 -63.27
N GLU A 20 71.89 -1.78 -63.54
CA GLU A 20 72.98 -1.53 -64.50
C GLU A 20 74.23 -1.22 -63.68
N THR A 21 75.32 -2.01 -63.83
CA THR A 21 76.62 -1.82 -63.26
C THR A 21 77.60 -1.46 -64.37
N ALA A 22 78.77 -0.91 -64.10
CA ALA A 22 79.77 -0.43 -65.04
C ALA A 22 80.19 -1.54 -66.09
N THR A 23 79.95 -2.81 -65.83
CA THR A 23 80.38 -3.96 -66.67
C THR A 23 79.26 -4.90 -67.02
N GLN A 24 78.08 -4.84 -66.39
CA GLN A 24 77.01 -5.82 -66.59
C GLN A 24 75.62 -5.19 -66.31
N VAL A 25 74.61 -5.69 -67.06
CA VAL A 25 73.23 -5.42 -66.83
C VAL A 25 72.56 -6.66 -66.21
N ILE A 26 72.07 -6.56 -64.96
CA ILE A 26 71.42 -7.71 -64.33
C ILE A 26 69.90 -7.41 -64.36
N GLN A 27 69.14 -8.32 -64.90
CA GLN A 27 67.70 -8.28 -64.94
C GLN A 27 67.09 -9.45 -64.17
N ILE A 28 66.25 -9.14 -63.21
CA ILE A 28 65.47 -10.12 -62.43
C ILE A 28 64.02 -9.94 -62.87
N ALA A 29 63.47 -10.96 -63.56
CA ALA A 29 62.11 -10.99 -64.02
C ALA A 29 61.23 -11.92 -63.17
N GLN A 30 60.08 -11.43 -62.71
CA GLN A 30 59.09 -12.19 -61.97
C GLN A 30 57.75 -12.14 -62.70
N ALA A 31 57.15 -13.30 -63.01
CA ALA A 31 55.83 -13.36 -63.62
C ALA A 31 54.75 -12.78 -62.66
N GLN A 32 53.95 -11.86 -63.11
CA GLN A 32 52.88 -11.29 -62.32
C GLN A 32 51.81 -12.36 -61.99
N SER A 33 51.62 -13.37 -62.84
CA SER A 33 50.73 -14.49 -62.54
C SER A 33 51.14 -15.31 -61.33
N ALA A 34 52.46 -15.51 -61.13
CA ALA A 34 52.97 -16.18 -59.90
C ALA A 34 52.69 -15.42 -58.65
N ARG A 35 52.84 -14.07 -58.66
CA ARG A 35 52.54 -13.18 -57.53
C ARG A 35 51.05 -13.15 -57.23
N ARG A 36 50.16 -13.10 -58.22
CA ARG A 36 48.73 -13.19 -58.05
C ARG A 36 48.28 -14.55 -57.49
N ARG A 37 48.88 -15.63 -57.92
CA ARG A 37 48.61 -16.97 -57.36
C ARG A 37 49.02 -17.07 -55.88
N MET A 38 50.22 -16.58 -55.52
CA MET A 38 50.68 -16.54 -54.13
C MET A 38 49.75 -15.66 -53.26
N ALA A 39 49.43 -14.47 -53.76
CA ALA A 39 48.55 -13.58 -53.04
C ALA A 39 47.14 -14.18 -52.82
N GLY A 40 46.59 -14.85 -53.86
CA GLY A 40 45.32 -15.56 -53.77
C GLY A 40 45.32 -16.74 -52.75
N GLN A 41 46.42 -17.50 -52.73
CA GLN A 41 46.60 -18.64 -51.81
C GLN A 41 46.74 -18.13 -50.37
N LEU A 42 47.49 -17.05 -50.13
CA LEU A 42 47.62 -16.43 -48.83
C LEU A 42 46.29 -15.82 -48.36
N ALA A 43 45.57 -15.11 -49.25
CA ALA A 43 44.25 -14.60 -48.96
C ALA A 43 43.24 -15.69 -48.62
N LEU A 44 43.22 -16.79 -49.39
CA LEU A 44 42.34 -17.93 -49.11
C LEU A 44 42.67 -18.58 -47.75
N ARG A 45 43.96 -18.76 -47.44
CA ARG A 45 44.39 -19.32 -46.17
C ARG A 45 44.04 -18.43 -44.99
N ALA A 46 44.03 -17.10 -45.15
CA ALA A 46 43.67 -16.18 -44.13
C ALA A 46 42.15 -16.05 -43.93
N VAL A 47 41.39 -16.03 -45.05
CA VAL A 47 39.94 -15.81 -45.03
C VAL A 47 39.14 -17.09 -44.72
N LEU A 48 39.61 -18.26 -45.20
CA LEU A 48 38.90 -19.53 -45.05
C LEU A 48 38.58 -19.88 -43.56
N PRO A 49 39.52 -19.80 -42.60
CA PRO A 49 39.22 -20.13 -41.23
C PRO A 49 38.19 -19.14 -40.60
N VAL A 50 38.28 -17.85 -40.95
CA VAL A 50 37.33 -16.85 -40.47
C VAL A 50 35.94 -17.10 -41.08
N ALA A 51 35.85 -17.39 -42.35
CA ALA A 51 34.61 -17.70 -43.06
C ALA A 51 33.91 -18.96 -42.53
N LEU A 52 34.67 -19.95 -42.07
CA LEU A 52 34.12 -21.15 -41.43
C LEU A 52 33.75 -20.93 -39.97
N LEU A 53 34.54 -20.13 -39.23
CA LEU A 53 34.31 -19.90 -37.80
C LEU A 53 33.16 -18.94 -37.53
N ALA A 54 32.97 -17.91 -38.37
CA ALA A 54 31.94 -16.90 -38.19
C ALA A 54 30.50 -17.47 -38.11
N PRO A 55 30.05 -18.35 -39.03
CA PRO A 55 28.72 -18.92 -38.93
C PRO A 55 28.56 -19.84 -37.73
N VAL A 56 29.60 -20.56 -37.33
CA VAL A 56 29.57 -21.41 -36.12
C VAL A 56 29.42 -20.55 -34.87
N LEU A 57 30.19 -19.48 -34.74
CA LEU A 57 30.06 -18.53 -33.62
C LEU A 57 28.68 -17.87 -33.61
N MET A 58 28.15 -17.46 -34.76
CA MET A 58 26.81 -16.88 -34.85
C MET A 58 25.73 -17.87 -34.37
N LEU A 59 25.86 -19.15 -34.73
CA LEU A 59 24.92 -20.18 -34.30
C LEU A 59 25.00 -20.46 -32.81
N ILE A 60 26.21 -20.47 -32.25
CA ILE A 60 26.42 -20.61 -30.79
C ILE A 60 25.80 -19.40 -30.04
N VAL A 61 26.09 -18.18 -30.49
CA VAL A 61 25.53 -16.97 -29.87
C VAL A 61 24.00 -16.99 -29.95
N TRP A 62 23.44 -17.31 -31.11
CA TRP A 62 21.99 -17.41 -31.27
C TRP A 62 21.36 -18.43 -30.32
N TRP A 63 22.01 -19.62 -30.18
CA TRP A 63 21.54 -20.69 -29.29
C TRP A 63 21.63 -20.26 -27.81
N VAL A 64 22.77 -19.70 -27.39
CA VAL A 64 22.99 -19.23 -26.01
C VAL A 64 22.00 -18.14 -25.63
N VAL A 65 21.85 -17.11 -26.47
CA VAL A 65 20.95 -16.01 -26.23
C VAL A 65 19.48 -16.47 -26.20
N GLY A 66 19.11 -17.34 -27.15
CA GLY A 66 17.77 -17.91 -27.18
C GLY A 66 17.44 -18.73 -25.93
N HIS A 67 18.40 -19.52 -25.47
CA HIS A 67 18.22 -20.32 -24.24
C HIS A 67 18.18 -19.48 -22.98
N ALA A 68 19.06 -18.50 -22.87
CA ALA A 68 19.10 -17.58 -21.72
C ALA A 68 17.84 -16.71 -21.62
N LEU A 69 17.20 -16.33 -22.71
CA LEU A 69 15.99 -15.50 -22.73
C LEU A 69 14.68 -16.30 -22.73
N ALA A 70 14.73 -17.63 -22.93
CA ALA A 70 13.54 -18.47 -22.96
C ALA A 70 12.68 -18.37 -21.68
N PRO A 71 13.24 -18.32 -20.45
CA PRO A 71 12.47 -18.15 -19.23
C PRO A 71 11.71 -16.81 -19.17
N VAL A 72 12.33 -15.72 -19.63
CA VAL A 72 11.71 -14.40 -19.70
C VAL A 72 10.51 -14.38 -20.67
N GLN A 73 10.64 -15.07 -21.80
CA GLN A 73 9.54 -15.21 -22.76
C GLN A 73 8.38 -16.05 -22.19
N ARG A 74 8.68 -17.09 -21.42
CA ARG A 74 7.64 -17.86 -20.70
C ARG A 74 6.90 -16.99 -19.69
N LEU A 75 7.63 -16.23 -18.88
CA LEU A 75 7.06 -15.29 -17.91
C LEU A 75 6.15 -14.26 -18.59
N ARG A 76 6.59 -13.66 -19.71
CA ARG A 76 5.78 -12.75 -20.51
C ARG A 76 4.47 -13.39 -20.99
N ARG A 77 4.52 -14.65 -21.49
CA ARG A 77 3.31 -15.36 -21.94
C ARG A 77 2.36 -15.65 -20.79
N GLN A 78 2.89 -16.04 -19.63
CA GLN A 78 2.09 -16.26 -18.43
C GLN A 78 1.39 -14.97 -17.98
N LEU A 79 2.12 -13.85 -17.94
CA LEU A 79 1.55 -12.54 -17.62
C LEU A 79 0.47 -12.12 -18.62
N ALA A 80 0.70 -12.32 -19.91
CA ALA A 80 -0.26 -11.96 -20.94
C ALA A 80 -1.54 -12.84 -20.93
N ALA A 81 -1.45 -14.06 -20.40
CA ALA A 81 -2.56 -14.98 -20.29
C ALA A 81 -3.37 -14.82 -18.99
N ARG A 82 -2.87 -14.03 -18.00
CA ARG A 82 -3.56 -13.79 -16.74
C ARG A 82 -4.76 -12.88 -16.92
N GLY A 83 -5.85 -13.23 -16.30
CA GLY A 83 -7.00 -12.33 -16.14
C GLY A 83 -6.72 -11.21 -15.12
N ALA A 84 -7.49 -10.13 -15.17
CA ALA A 84 -7.33 -8.97 -14.30
C ALA A 84 -7.43 -9.28 -12.78
N ALA A 85 -8.06 -10.39 -12.42
CA ALA A 85 -8.24 -10.84 -11.03
C ALA A 85 -7.17 -11.85 -10.56
N ASP A 86 -6.28 -12.31 -11.44
CA ASP A 86 -5.23 -13.27 -11.08
C ASP A 86 -3.99 -12.55 -10.52
N LEU A 87 -3.97 -12.41 -9.20
CA LEU A 87 -2.89 -11.78 -8.43
C LEU A 87 -1.92 -12.81 -7.81
N ALA A 88 -1.95 -14.07 -8.26
CA ALA A 88 -1.04 -15.10 -7.77
C ALA A 88 0.43 -14.72 -8.02
N PRO A 89 1.37 -15.11 -7.16
CA PRO A 89 2.77 -14.80 -7.35
C PRO A 89 3.31 -15.40 -8.64
N LEU A 90 4.28 -14.71 -9.26
CA LEU A 90 5.00 -15.18 -10.43
C LEU A 90 6.05 -16.19 -10.01
N PRO A 91 6.29 -17.26 -10.79
CA PRO A 91 7.33 -18.21 -10.50
C PRO A 91 8.71 -17.54 -10.61
N THR A 92 9.57 -17.81 -9.64
CA THR A 92 10.95 -17.31 -9.59
C THR A 92 11.97 -18.39 -9.99
N GLU A 93 11.52 -19.62 -10.15
CA GLU A 93 12.36 -20.76 -10.54
C GLU A 93 12.84 -20.60 -11.99
N ASP A 94 14.07 -21.00 -12.27
CA ASP A 94 14.72 -20.97 -13.60
C ASP A 94 14.90 -19.56 -14.21
N LEU A 95 14.82 -18.50 -13.44
CA LEU A 95 15.07 -17.13 -13.94
C LEU A 95 16.55 -16.77 -13.82
N PRO A 96 17.12 -16.05 -14.81
CA PRO A 96 18.45 -15.45 -14.69
C PRO A 96 18.53 -14.57 -13.42
N ALA A 97 19.72 -14.59 -12.78
CA ALA A 97 19.95 -13.86 -11.54
C ALA A 97 19.65 -12.35 -11.67
N GLU A 98 19.84 -11.79 -12.85
CA GLU A 98 19.58 -10.39 -13.18
C GLU A 98 18.07 -10.04 -13.21
N VAL A 99 17.21 -11.03 -13.43
CA VAL A 99 15.76 -10.84 -13.54
C VAL A 99 15.04 -11.16 -12.22
N GLN A 100 15.62 -12.01 -11.37
CA GLN A 100 15.04 -12.42 -10.10
C GLN A 100 14.64 -11.24 -9.19
N PRO A 101 15.47 -10.18 -9.00
CA PRO A 101 15.08 -9.05 -8.16
C PRO A 101 13.84 -8.32 -8.68
N LEU A 102 13.73 -8.17 -10.01
CA LEU A 102 12.57 -7.52 -10.63
C LEU A 102 11.28 -8.32 -10.39
N VAL A 103 11.36 -9.67 -10.51
CA VAL A 103 10.20 -10.53 -10.27
C VAL A 103 9.84 -10.56 -8.79
N ALA A 104 10.81 -10.48 -7.88
CA ALA A 104 10.58 -10.36 -6.45
C ALA A 104 9.81 -9.06 -6.09
N GLU A 105 10.24 -7.92 -6.64
CA GLU A 105 9.53 -6.65 -6.46
C GLU A 105 8.12 -6.69 -7.07
N MET A 106 7.96 -7.30 -8.23
CA MET A 106 6.63 -7.49 -8.84
C MET A 106 5.74 -8.38 -7.96
N ASN A 107 6.26 -9.45 -7.40
CA ASN A 107 5.52 -10.30 -6.46
C ASN A 107 5.14 -9.53 -5.18
N ALA A 108 6.01 -8.67 -4.67
CA ALA A 108 5.70 -7.80 -3.55
C ALA A 108 4.56 -6.82 -3.88
N LEU A 109 4.54 -6.26 -5.09
CA LEU A 109 3.44 -5.40 -5.57
C LEU A 109 2.13 -6.18 -5.71
N LEU A 110 2.18 -7.38 -6.32
CA LEU A 110 1.00 -8.25 -6.46
C LEU A 110 0.43 -8.64 -5.09
N ALA A 111 1.27 -8.96 -4.12
CA ALA A 111 0.86 -9.28 -2.76
C ALA A 111 0.17 -8.08 -2.08
N ARG A 112 0.72 -6.86 -2.22
CA ARG A 112 0.09 -5.63 -1.70
C ARG A 112 -1.25 -5.36 -2.38
N LEU A 113 -1.33 -5.54 -3.69
CA LEU A 113 -2.58 -5.36 -4.45
C LEU A 113 -3.63 -6.39 -4.04
N SER A 114 -3.23 -7.66 -3.90
CA SER A 114 -4.12 -8.74 -3.42
C SER A 114 -4.66 -8.45 -2.02
N ALA A 115 -3.81 -8.00 -1.09
CA ALA A 115 -4.22 -7.62 0.25
C ALA A 115 -5.21 -6.43 0.23
N ALA A 116 -4.95 -5.41 -0.58
CA ALA A 116 -5.85 -4.26 -0.73
C ALA A 116 -7.20 -4.67 -1.35
N TRP A 117 -7.18 -5.56 -2.35
CA TRP A 117 -8.39 -6.09 -2.96
C TRP A 117 -9.24 -6.90 -1.99
N GLN A 118 -8.59 -7.77 -1.20
CA GLN A 118 -9.27 -8.54 -0.16
C GLN A 118 -9.90 -7.63 0.90
N GLN A 119 -9.16 -6.62 1.37
CA GLN A 119 -9.69 -5.63 2.32
C GLN A 119 -10.91 -4.90 1.76
N LEU A 120 -10.91 -4.54 0.47
CA LEU A 120 -12.05 -3.90 -0.17
C LEU A 120 -13.25 -4.85 -0.31
N ALA A 121 -13.01 -6.12 -0.66
CA ALA A 121 -14.04 -7.14 -0.75
C ALA A 121 -14.70 -7.39 0.62
N ASP A 122 -13.89 -7.55 1.66
CA ASP A 122 -14.37 -7.74 3.03
C ASP A 122 -15.16 -6.50 3.49
N PHE A 123 -14.64 -5.29 3.25
CA PHE A 123 -15.33 -4.04 3.57
C PHE A 123 -16.70 -3.94 2.88
N THR A 124 -16.79 -4.29 1.59
CA THR A 124 -18.07 -4.20 0.85
C THR A 124 -19.08 -5.23 1.33
N ALA A 125 -18.63 -6.45 1.64
CA ALA A 125 -19.48 -7.50 2.19
C ALA A 125 -20.02 -7.12 3.57
N ASP A 126 -19.17 -6.63 4.44
CA ASP A 126 -19.51 -6.20 5.80
C ASP A 126 -20.45 -4.97 5.78
N ALA A 127 -20.14 -3.97 4.95
CA ALA A 127 -21.02 -2.80 4.77
C ALA A 127 -22.42 -3.18 4.30
N ALA A 128 -22.51 -4.11 3.35
CA ALA A 128 -23.81 -4.60 2.86
C ALA A 128 -24.59 -5.34 3.97
N HIS A 129 -23.90 -6.11 4.82
CA HIS A 129 -24.52 -6.82 5.94
C HIS A 129 -25.04 -5.84 7.01
N GLU A 130 -24.23 -4.85 7.39
CA GLU A 130 -24.56 -3.86 8.41
C GLU A 130 -25.65 -2.86 7.95
N LEU A 131 -25.76 -2.59 6.65
CA LEU A 131 -26.83 -1.78 6.10
C LEU A 131 -28.17 -2.53 6.03
N ARG A 132 -28.15 -3.84 5.83
CA ARG A 132 -29.37 -4.65 5.72
C ARG A 132 -30.21 -4.62 7.01
N SER A 133 -29.54 -4.66 8.16
CA SER A 133 -30.18 -4.70 9.48
C SER A 133 -31.01 -3.43 9.78
N PRO A 134 -30.44 -2.19 9.72
CA PRO A 134 -31.20 -0.97 9.96
C PRO A 134 -32.30 -0.75 8.90
N LEU A 135 -32.07 -1.12 7.64
CA LEU A 135 -33.10 -1.02 6.60
C LEU A 135 -34.28 -1.95 6.87
N ALA A 136 -34.04 -3.17 7.34
CA ALA A 136 -35.11 -4.08 7.78
C ALA A 136 -35.87 -3.52 8.98
N ALA A 137 -35.18 -2.94 9.97
CA ALA A 137 -35.80 -2.28 11.12
C ALA A 137 -36.65 -1.08 10.69
N LEU A 138 -36.15 -0.22 9.81
CA LEU A 138 -36.90 0.91 9.26
C LEU A 138 -38.19 0.45 8.54
N ARG A 139 -38.10 -0.62 7.75
CA ARG A 139 -39.28 -1.20 7.10
C ARG A 139 -40.37 -1.63 8.10
N LEU A 140 -39.97 -2.29 9.20
CA LEU A 140 -40.90 -2.66 10.27
C LEU A 140 -41.49 -1.44 10.99
N GLN A 141 -40.70 -0.38 11.19
CA GLN A 141 -41.18 0.87 11.80
C GLN A 141 -42.20 1.58 10.89
N VAL A 142 -42.01 1.61 9.57
CA VAL A 142 -42.97 2.13 8.61
C VAL A 142 -44.29 1.31 8.67
N GLN A 143 -44.18 -0.02 8.72
CA GLN A 143 -45.39 -0.86 8.85
C GLN A 143 -46.12 -0.62 10.18
N SER A 144 -45.38 -0.37 11.27
CA SER A 144 -45.97 -0.01 12.57
C SER A 144 -46.69 1.34 12.49
N LEU A 145 -46.09 2.34 11.83
CA LEU A 145 -46.70 3.64 11.60
C LEU A 145 -47.98 3.55 10.79
N GLN A 146 -47.98 2.71 9.73
CA GLN A 146 -49.18 2.49 8.91
C GLN A 146 -50.33 1.81 9.66
N ARG A 147 -50.01 1.00 10.69
CA ARG A 147 -51.03 0.29 11.51
C ARG A 147 -51.47 1.07 12.75
N ALA A 148 -50.87 2.24 13.02
CA ALA A 148 -51.19 3.04 14.19
C ALA A 148 -52.63 3.61 14.08
N GLY A 149 -53.51 3.16 14.97
CA GLY A 149 -54.93 3.53 14.96
C GLY A 149 -55.27 4.82 15.77
N THR A 150 -54.33 5.29 16.61
CA THR A 150 -54.50 6.51 17.38
C THR A 150 -53.39 7.52 17.09
N ASP A 151 -53.64 8.80 17.40
CA ASP A 151 -52.67 9.87 17.17
C ASP A 151 -51.45 9.72 18.07
N GLU A 152 -51.63 9.26 19.32
CA GLU A 152 -50.53 8.96 20.24
C GLU A 152 -49.66 7.80 19.71
N ALA A 153 -50.28 6.71 19.23
CA ALA A 153 -49.55 5.58 18.65
C ALA A 153 -48.79 6.02 17.39
N ARG A 154 -49.37 6.92 16.60
CA ARG A 154 -48.74 7.47 15.39
C ARG A 154 -47.55 8.36 15.73
N ALA A 155 -47.65 9.22 16.78
CA ALA A 155 -46.57 10.05 17.26
C ALA A 155 -45.39 9.20 17.75
N VAL A 156 -45.65 8.16 18.55
CA VAL A 156 -44.62 7.21 19.02
C VAL A 156 -43.95 6.49 17.87
N ALA A 157 -44.71 5.97 16.90
CA ALA A 157 -44.18 5.27 15.76
C ALA A 157 -43.33 6.18 14.85
N SER A 158 -43.77 7.43 14.64
CA SER A 158 -43.01 8.46 13.92
C SER A 158 -41.68 8.79 14.60
N GLY A 159 -41.70 8.98 15.94
CA GLY A 159 -40.46 9.20 16.71
C GLY A 159 -39.45 8.04 16.61
N ARG A 160 -39.95 6.80 16.66
CA ARG A 160 -39.11 5.61 16.45
C ARG A 160 -38.52 5.54 15.04
N LEU A 161 -39.31 5.90 14.01
CA LEU A 161 -38.87 5.94 12.64
C LEU A 161 -37.76 6.98 12.42
N LEU A 162 -37.95 8.21 12.93
CA LEU A 162 -36.92 9.26 12.87
C LEU A 162 -35.62 8.81 13.55
N ALA A 163 -35.70 8.27 14.76
CA ALA A 163 -34.53 7.72 15.44
C ALA A 163 -33.88 6.57 14.68
N GLY A 164 -34.65 5.80 13.93
CA GLY A 164 -34.15 4.76 13.02
C GLY A 164 -33.38 5.34 11.83
N VAL A 165 -33.91 6.38 11.20
CA VAL A 165 -33.25 7.11 10.11
C VAL A 165 -31.93 7.71 10.58
N ASP A 166 -31.92 8.39 11.73
CA ASP A 166 -30.71 8.98 12.30
C ASP A 166 -29.63 7.95 12.57
N ARG A 167 -30.01 6.74 13.03
CA ARG A 167 -29.05 5.64 13.21
C ARG A 167 -28.48 5.16 11.88
N ALA A 168 -29.33 5.02 10.85
CA ALA A 168 -28.87 4.57 9.52
C ALA A 168 -27.95 5.63 8.88
N THR A 169 -28.28 6.92 9.01
CA THR A 169 -27.44 8.03 8.52
C THR A 169 -26.07 8.03 9.18
N ARG A 170 -26.01 7.90 10.49
CA ARG A 170 -24.73 7.79 11.22
C ARG A 170 -23.89 6.59 10.76
N LEU A 171 -24.52 5.45 10.50
CA LEU A 171 -23.81 4.28 9.96
C LEU A 171 -23.19 4.57 8.58
N VAL A 172 -23.96 5.21 7.69
CA VAL A 172 -23.45 5.60 6.36
C VAL A 172 -22.30 6.59 6.48
N GLU A 173 -22.39 7.58 7.35
CA GLU A 173 -21.31 8.53 7.60
C GLU A 173 -20.03 7.83 8.12
N GLN A 174 -20.18 6.85 9.02
CA GLN A 174 -19.07 6.05 9.52
C GLN A 174 -18.42 5.20 8.40
N LEU A 175 -19.21 4.58 7.53
CA LEU A 175 -18.72 3.84 6.37
C LEU A 175 -17.99 4.75 5.38
N LEU A 176 -18.54 5.93 5.10
CA LEU A 176 -17.90 6.92 4.22
C LEU A 176 -16.61 7.48 4.83
N ALA A 177 -16.58 7.73 6.13
CA ALA A 177 -15.36 8.15 6.82
C ALA A 177 -14.27 7.08 6.68
N LEU A 178 -14.61 5.81 6.89
CA LEU A 178 -13.67 4.70 6.74
C LEU A 178 -13.13 4.59 5.30
N ALA A 179 -14.01 4.68 4.29
CA ALA A 179 -13.63 4.62 2.88
C ALA A 179 -12.75 5.81 2.44
N ARG A 180 -13.03 7.01 2.92
CA ARG A 180 -12.21 8.20 2.64
C ARG A 180 -10.84 8.13 3.30
N HIS A 181 -10.74 7.54 4.48
CA HIS A 181 -9.46 7.41 5.18
C HIS A 181 -8.48 6.49 4.45
N ASP A 182 -8.96 5.51 3.71
CA ASP A 182 -8.10 4.63 2.90
C ASP A 182 -7.63 5.32 1.58
N ALA A 183 -8.34 6.35 1.10
CA ALA A 183 -8.09 6.95 -0.22
C ALA A 183 -7.33 8.31 -0.19
N ASP A 184 -7.39 9.10 0.89
CA ASP A 184 -6.98 10.51 0.86
C ASP A 184 -5.62 10.77 1.52
N THR A 185 -4.55 10.65 0.70
CA THR A 185 -3.14 10.94 1.09
C THR A 185 -2.73 12.40 0.88
N ARG A 186 -3.61 13.29 0.41
CA ARG A 186 -3.23 14.61 -0.15
C ARG A 186 -3.46 15.82 0.73
N VAL A 187 -4.15 15.69 1.87
CA VAL A 187 -4.35 16.83 2.78
C VAL A 187 -3.10 17.04 3.62
N ALA A 188 -2.53 18.24 3.58
CA ALA A 188 -1.33 18.56 4.35
C ALA A 188 -1.58 18.40 5.86
N ALA A 189 -0.67 17.71 6.54
CA ALA A 189 -0.68 17.64 8.00
C ALA A 189 -0.26 19.00 8.57
N VAL A 190 -1.01 19.49 9.55
CA VAL A 190 -0.75 20.72 10.27
C VAL A 190 -0.49 20.43 11.75
N ALA A 191 0.05 21.40 12.47
CA ALA A 191 0.17 21.29 13.94
C ALA A 191 -1.24 21.39 14.57
N VAL A 192 -1.65 20.36 15.30
CA VAL A 192 -2.94 20.24 15.98
C VAL A 192 -2.70 20.15 17.47
N ASP A 193 -3.37 20.99 18.25
CA ASP A 193 -3.37 20.91 19.72
C ASP A 193 -4.42 19.90 20.19
N LEU A 194 -3.96 18.78 20.75
CA LEU A 194 -4.82 17.72 21.26
C LEU A 194 -5.65 18.16 22.47
N ALA A 195 -5.16 19.08 23.30
CA ALA A 195 -5.92 19.61 24.44
C ALA A 195 -7.09 20.47 23.95
N ALA A 196 -6.87 21.32 22.94
CA ALA A 196 -7.97 22.07 22.31
C ALA A 196 -9.02 21.14 21.67
N LEU A 197 -8.56 20.06 21.02
CA LEU A 197 -9.43 19.06 20.42
C LEU A 197 -10.25 18.31 21.49
N ALA A 198 -9.63 17.94 22.61
CA ALA A 198 -10.29 17.30 23.75
C ALA A 198 -11.40 18.19 24.31
N ARG A 199 -11.11 19.47 24.57
CA ARG A 199 -12.12 20.46 25.03
C ARG A 199 -13.32 20.56 24.09
N GLN A 200 -13.04 20.63 22.79
CA GLN A 200 -14.08 20.72 21.76
C GLN A 200 -14.96 19.45 21.74
N ALA A 201 -14.36 18.27 21.87
CA ALA A 201 -15.09 17.01 21.92
C ALA A 201 -15.95 16.89 23.19
N VAL A 202 -15.44 17.28 24.34
CA VAL A 202 -16.18 17.31 25.61
C VAL A 202 -17.39 18.25 25.51
N LEU A 203 -17.21 19.45 24.98
CA LEU A 203 -18.32 20.38 24.75
C LEU A 203 -19.37 19.81 23.80
N GLY A 204 -18.94 19.17 22.71
CA GLY A 204 -19.85 18.54 21.76
C GLY A 204 -20.59 17.32 22.31
N GLY A 205 -20.00 16.57 23.25
CA GLY A 205 -20.59 15.40 23.90
C GLY A 205 -21.44 15.70 25.13
N ALA A 206 -21.39 16.94 25.64
CA ALA A 206 -22.02 17.31 26.92
C ALA A 206 -23.54 17.05 26.96
N ALA A 207 -24.26 17.36 25.88
CA ALA A 207 -25.70 17.13 25.80
C ALA A 207 -26.06 15.64 25.86
N GLU A 208 -25.31 14.78 25.18
CA GLU A 208 -25.52 13.33 25.20
C GLU A 208 -25.16 12.75 26.59
N ALA A 209 -24.06 13.17 27.16
CA ALA A 209 -23.64 12.76 28.51
C ALA A 209 -24.70 13.13 29.53
N GLN A 210 -25.21 14.38 29.51
CA GLN A 210 -26.28 14.85 30.38
C GLN A 210 -27.58 14.05 30.21
N ALA A 211 -27.99 13.76 28.97
CA ALA A 211 -29.19 12.97 28.70
C ALA A 211 -29.09 11.54 29.24
N ARG A 212 -27.88 11.02 29.44
CA ARG A 212 -27.61 9.68 29.99
C ARG A 212 -27.22 9.69 31.45
N GLY A 213 -27.22 10.87 32.14
CA GLY A 213 -26.79 11.01 33.52
C GLY A 213 -25.31 10.68 33.74
N ILE A 214 -24.47 10.84 32.72
CA ILE A 214 -23.04 10.55 32.79
C ILE A 214 -22.27 11.85 33.05
N ARG A 215 -21.28 11.78 33.94
CA ARG A 215 -20.35 12.87 34.19
C ARG A 215 -19.24 12.85 33.13
N LEU A 216 -19.12 13.92 32.35
CA LEU A 216 -18.08 14.08 31.36
C LEU A 216 -17.03 15.07 31.85
N GLU A 217 -15.78 14.62 31.95
CA GLU A 217 -14.66 15.40 32.50
C GLU A 217 -13.58 15.57 31.43
N GLU A 218 -12.94 16.74 31.45
CA GLU A 218 -11.69 16.99 30.72
C GLU A 218 -10.54 17.06 31.73
N ALA A 219 -9.38 16.48 31.34
CA ALA A 219 -8.16 16.58 32.13
C ALA A 219 -6.98 16.92 31.19
N GLY A 220 -6.21 17.93 31.60
CA GLY A 220 -4.99 18.38 30.91
C GLY A 220 -5.14 19.78 30.34
N ASP A 221 -4.45 20.74 30.97
CA ASP A 221 -4.49 22.15 30.57
C ASP A 221 -3.35 22.57 29.63
N ALA A 222 -2.29 21.75 29.51
CA ALA A 222 -1.14 22.10 28.73
C ALA A 222 -1.37 21.75 27.23
N PRO A 223 -0.99 22.62 26.29
CA PRO A 223 -1.04 22.34 24.87
C PRO A 223 -0.16 21.14 24.51
N VAL A 224 -0.71 20.20 23.74
CA VAL A 224 0.02 19.01 23.24
C VAL A 224 -0.09 19.00 21.73
N LEU A 225 1.00 19.36 21.05
CA LEU A 225 1.01 19.50 19.60
C LEU A 225 1.40 18.18 18.91
N VAL A 226 0.60 17.81 17.94
CA VAL A 226 0.91 16.71 16.99
C VAL A 226 0.75 17.19 15.56
N HIS A 227 1.45 16.56 14.61
CA HIS A 227 1.21 16.82 13.20
C HIS A 227 0.12 15.90 12.68
N GLY A 228 -0.95 16.48 12.13
CA GLY A 228 -2.08 15.70 11.65
C GLY A 228 -3.13 16.53 10.91
N GLN A 229 -4.21 15.87 10.54
CA GLN A 229 -5.39 16.45 9.93
C GLN A 229 -6.43 16.71 11.03
N PRO A 230 -6.82 17.97 11.31
CA PRO A 230 -7.73 18.30 12.42
C PRO A 230 -9.05 17.54 12.36
N ASP A 231 -9.69 17.50 11.20
CA ASP A 231 -10.98 16.83 11.01
C ASP A 231 -10.89 15.32 11.25
N ALA A 232 -9.81 14.69 10.81
CA ALA A 232 -9.59 13.26 11.02
C ALA A 232 -9.37 12.94 12.50
N LEU A 233 -8.57 13.75 13.20
CA LEU A 233 -8.35 13.58 14.64
C LEU A 233 -9.62 13.87 15.45
N ALA A 234 -10.47 14.81 15.01
CA ALA A 234 -11.79 15.04 15.60
C ALA A 234 -12.71 13.81 15.42
N VAL A 235 -12.70 13.18 14.24
CA VAL A 235 -13.44 11.92 14.00
C VAL A 235 -12.93 10.80 14.90
N LEU A 236 -11.61 10.66 15.06
CA LEU A 236 -11.00 9.67 15.96
C LEU A 236 -11.52 9.87 17.38
N LEU A 237 -11.37 11.09 17.92
CA LEU A 237 -11.76 11.39 19.30
C LEU A 237 -13.26 11.21 19.52
N ARG A 238 -14.10 11.62 18.57
CA ARG A 238 -15.55 11.38 18.62
C ARG A 238 -15.86 9.89 18.72
N ASN A 239 -15.22 9.02 17.93
CA ASN A 239 -15.47 7.58 18.00
C ASN A 239 -15.06 6.98 19.34
N LEU A 240 -13.97 7.47 19.97
CA LEU A 240 -13.55 7.04 21.29
C LEU A 240 -14.55 7.51 22.36
N LEU A 241 -14.99 8.77 22.28
CA LEU A 241 -15.94 9.36 23.21
C LEU A 241 -17.33 8.71 23.11
N ASP A 242 -17.85 8.52 21.90
CA ASP A 242 -19.13 7.83 21.68
C ASP A 242 -19.09 6.40 22.23
N ASN A 243 -17.95 5.72 22.09
CA ASN A 243 -17.77 4.38 22.67
C ASN A 243 -17.82 4.43 24.19
N ALA A 244 -17.09 5.34 24.83
CA ALA A 244 -17.06 5.51 26.26
C ALA A 244 -18.45 5.86 26.81
N LEU A 245 -19.13 6.85 26.24
CA LEU A 245 -20.48 7.26 26.64
C LEU A 245 -21.49 6.12 26.50
N ARG A 246 -21.34 5.28 25.47
CA ARG A 246 -22.26 4.15 25.22
C ARG A 246 -22.14 3.06 26.27
N HIS A 247 -20.93 2.77 26.73
CA HIS A 247 -20.66 1.66 27.65
C HIS A 247 -20.62 2.07 29.12
N THR A 248 -20.65 3.36 29.41
CA THR A 248 -20.74 3.88 30.78
C THR A 248 -22.18 3.79 31.27
N PRO A 249 -22.44 3.21 32.45
CA PRO A 249 -23.76 3.20 33.06
C PRO A 249 -24.19 4.60 33.55
N GLU A 250 -25.47 4.79 33.78
CA GLU A 250 -26.02 6.00 34.39
C GLU A 250 -25.34 6.30 35.74
N GLY A 251 -25.01 7.54 36.01
CA GLY A 251 -24.24 7.99 37.18
C GLY A 251 -22.72 7.78 37.05
N GLY A 252 -22.26 7.15 35.97
CA GLY A 252 -20.84 6.91 35.72
C GLY A 252 -20.09 8.16 35.24
N THR A 253 -18.80 8.00 35.03
CA THR A 253 -17.89 9.07 34.61
C THR A 253 -17.13 8.67 33.36
N VAL A 254 -16.99 9.63 32.43
CA VAL A 254 -16.10 9.53 31.26
C VAL A 254 -15.11 10.69 31.34
N ARG A 255 -13.84 10.40 31.14
CA ARG A 255 -12.75 11.38 31.18
C ARG A 255 -11.98 11.40 29.89
N VAL A 256 -11.78 12.57 29.30
CA VAL A 256 -10.92 12.82 28.14
C VAL A 256 -9.66 13.53 28.62
N GLN A 257 -8.50 12.98 28.28
CA GLN A 257 -7.21 13.51 28.70
C GLN A 257 -6.26 13.65 27.51
N ALA A 258 -5.63 14.82 27.38
CA ALA A 258 -4.50 15.05 26.50
C ALA A 258 -3.26 15.35 27.34
N GLY A 259 -2.12 14.77 27.00
CA GLY A 259 -0.90 14.95 27.78
C GLY A 259 0.33 14.35 27.11
N GLN A 260 1.42 14.29 27.86
CA GLN A 260 2.61 13.54 27.46
C GLN A 260 2.58 12.16 28.11
N GLY A 261 2.75 11.12 27.28
CA GLY A 261 2.86 9.75 27.74
C GLY A 261 4.21 9.46 28.43
N ALA A 262 4.29 8.34 29.13
CA ALA A 262 5.50 7.91 29.86
C ALA A 262 6.76 7.82 28.98
N GLY A 263 6.62 7.71 27.66
CA GLY A 263 7.72 7.70 26.68
C GLY A 263 8.07 9.09 26.12
N GLY A 264 7.55 10.19 26.65
CA GLY A 264 7.83 11.55 26.17
C GLY A 264 7.10 11.93 24.87
N GLY A 265 6.31 11.02 24.29
CA GLY A 265 5.46 11.30 23.13
C GLY A 265 4.09 11.87 23.55
N ALA A 266 3.35 12.44 22.59
CA ALA A 266 2.00 12.91 22.82
C ALA A 266 1.03 11.74 23.09
N GLU A 267 0.08 11.92 23.99
CA GLU A 267 -0.94 10.94 24.34
C GLU A 267 -2.32 11.61 24.43
N LEU A 268 -3.31 10.96 23.82
CA LEU A 268 -4.73 11.28 23.95
C LEU A 268 -5.44 10.05 24.51
N ALA A 269 -6.09 10.18 25.65
CA ALA A 269 -6.77 9.08 26.33
C ALA A 269 -8.24 9.40 26.57
N VAL A 270 -9.11 8.39 26.43
CA VAL A 270 -10.51 8.41 26.86
C VAL A 270 -10.70 7.25 27.82
N GLU A 271 -11.12 7.60 29.04
CA GLU A 271 -11.37 6.64 30.13
C GLU A 271 -12.86 6.61 30.47
N ASP A 272 -13.37 5.45 30.83
CA ASP A 272 -14.74 5.27 31.25
C ASP A 272 -14.83 4.49 32.57
N SER A 273 -15.96 4.60 33.24
CA SER A 273 -16.30 3.79 34.42
C SER A 273 -17.26 2.64 34.11
N GLY A 274 -17.24 2.17 32.87
CA GLY A 274 -18.03 1.03 32.40
C GLY A 274 -17.45 -0.31 32.84
N PRO A 275 -17.91 -1.42 32.25
CA PRO A 275 -17.48 -2.78 32.60
C PRO A 275 -16.05 -3.10 32.16
N GLY A 276 -15.38 -2.21 31.43
CA GLY A 276 -14.07 -2.47 30.87
C GLY A 276 -14.11 -3.44 29.66
N ILE A 277 -12.93 -3.79 29.16
CA ILE A 277 -12.75 -4.73 28.03
C ILE A 277 -11.84 -5.86 28.48
N PRO A 278 -12.33 -7.12 28.46
CA PRO A 278 -11.52 -8.26 28.84
C PRO A 278 -10.17 -8.34 28.10
N PRO A 279 -9.07 -8.70 28.75
CA PRO A 279 -7.74 -8.74 28.11
C PRO A 279 -7.70 -9.55 26.82
N ALA A 280 -8.42 -10.68 26.75
CA ALA A 280 -8.50 -11.54 25.56
C ALA A 280 -9.18 -10.84 24.36
N GLU A 281 -10.01 -9.83 24.61
CA GLU A 281 -10.80 -9.14 23.59
C GLU A 281 -10.16 -7.81 23.11
N ARG A 282 -9.16 -7.30 23.83
CA ARG A 282 -8.57 -5.96 23.58
C ARG A 282 -7.98 -5.77 22.19
N GLN A 283 -7.47 -6.80 21.58
CA GLN A 283 -7.01 -6.73 20.18
C GLN A 283 -8.19 -6.82 19.21
N ARG A 284 -9.14 -7.71 19.49
CA ARG A 284 -10.27 -7.99 18.62
C ARG A 284 -11.29 -6.84 18.56
N VAL A 285 -11.46 -6.07 19.63
CA VAL A 285 -12.37 -4.88 19.63
C VAL A 285 -11.90 -3.78 18.69
N LEU A 286 -10.68 -3.85 18.18
CA LEU A 286 -10.13 -2.96 17.17
C LEU A 286 -10.43 -3.45 15.73
N ASP A 287 -10.89 -4.70 15.58
CA ASP A 287 -11.28 -5.25 14.29
C ASP A 287 -12.63 -4.65 13.86
N ARG A 288 -12.80 -4.50 12.55
CA ARG A 288 -14.05 -3.97 11.97
C ARG A 288 -15.23 -4.88 12.34
N PHE A 289 -16.36 -4.28 12.71
CA PHE A 289 -17.61 -4.96 13.06
C PHE A 289 -17.55 -5.90 14.27
N TYR A 290 -16.39 -6.00 14.92
CA TYR A 290 -16.27 -6.85 16.09
C TYR A 290 -16.96 -6.23 17.33
N ARG A 291 -17.65 -7.08 18.07
CA ARG A 291 -18.30 -6.75 19.34
C ARG A 291 -18.04 -7.83 20.37
N VAL A 292 -17.78 -7.41 21.59
CA VAL A 292 -17.63 -8.37 22.68
C VAL A 292 -18.95 -9.14 22.85
N PRO A 293 -18.94 -10.47 22.85
CA PRO A 293 -20.15 -11.26 23.03
C PRO A 293 -20.85 -10.91 24.35
N GLY A 294 -22.16 -10.63 24.30
CA GLY A 294 -22.94 -10.25 25.48
C GLY A 294 -22.85 -8.78 25.90
N ALA A 295 -22.08 -7.94 25.20
CA ALA A 295 -22.03 -6.52 25.50
C ALA A 295 -23.41 -5.84 25.26
N PRO A 296 -23.92 -5.08 26.24
CA PRO A 296 -25.21 -4.40 26.10
C PRO A 296 -25.14 -3.29 25.03
N GLY A 297 -26.31 -2.98 24.42
CA GLY A 297 -26.48 -1.88 23.48
C GLY A 297 -26.32 -2.27 22.00
N HIS A 298 -26.73 -1.32 21.12
CA HIS A 298 -26.66 -1.46 19.66
C HIS A 298 -25.51 -0.62 19.13
N GLY A 299 -24.48 -1.25 18.54
CA GLY A 299 -23.36 -0.55 17.92
C GLY A 299 -22.89 -1.29 16.68
N SER A 300 -22.40 -0.57 15.68
CA SER A 300 -21.90 -1.12 14.42
C SER A 300 -20.57 -1.88 14.55
N GLY A 301 -19.85 -1.76 15.68
CA GLY A 301 -18.48 -2.30 15.80
C GLY A 301 -17.44 -1.58 14.93
N LEU A 302 -17.79 -0.42 14.35
CA LEU A 302 -16.89 0.33 13.46
C LEU A 302 -16.11 1.43 14.19
N GLY A 303 -16.60 1.96 15.29
CA GLY A 303 -16.02 3.15 15.94
C GLY A 303 -14.55 2.99 16.30
N LEU A 304 -14.18 1.90 16.98
CA LEU A 304 -12.79 1.63 17.37
C LEU A 304 -11.90 1.29 16.16
N ALA A 305 -12.44 0.62 15.16
CA ALA A 305 -11.71 0.35 13.91
C ALA A 305 -11.41 1.64 13.14
N ILE A 306 -12.36 2.59 13.09
CA ILE A 306 -12.15 3.93 12.51
C ILE A 306 -11.07 4.67 13.29
N ALA A 307 -11.18 4.70 14.62
CA ALA A 307 -10.20 5.36 15.48
C ALA A 307 -8.79 4.76 15.26
N GLN A 308 -8.67 3.45 15.14
CA GLN A 308 -7.41 2.77 14.87
C GLN A 308 -6.84 3.13 13.48
N ALA A 309 -7.68 3.16 12.44
CA ALA A 309 -7.25 3.53 11.08
C ALA A 309 -6.71 4.97 11.05
N VAL A 310 -7.43 5.91 11.69
CA VAL A 310 -6.99 7.29 11.81
C VAL A 310 -5.69 7.40 12.61
N ALA A 311 -5.58 6.72 13.76
CA ALA A 311 -4.37 6.73 14.57
C ALA A 311 -3.15 6.26 13.78
N ARG A 312 -3.24 5.11 13.11
CA ARG A 312 -2.16 4.55 12.26
C ARG A 312 -1.72 5.53 11.17
N ARG A 313 -2.66 6.18 10.50
CA ARG A 313 -2.36 7.19 9.46
C ARG A 313 -1.58 8.38 10.00
N HIS A 314 -1.80 8.74 11.27
CA HIS A 314 -1.09 9.82 11.95
C HIS A 314 0.16 9.35 12.71
N GLY A 315 0.66 8.14 12.41
CA GLY A 315 1.84 7.57 13.06
C GLY A 315 1.64 7.26 14.54
N ALA A 316 0.38 7.20 14.99
CA ALA A 316 0.02 6.88 16.37
C ALA A 316 -0.46 5.43 16.52
N GLN A 317 -0.42 4.94 17.74
CA GLN A 317 -0.92 3.61 18.10
C GLN A 317 -2.11 3.72 19.06
N LEU A 318 -3.26 3.12 18.69
CA LEU A 318 -4.39 2.97 19.61
C LEU A 318 -4.18 1.71 20.46
N ARG A 319 -4.28 1.86 21.77
CA ARG A 319 -4.16 0.79 22.77
C ARG A 319 -5.39 0.77 23.67
N VAL A 320 -5.77 -0.44 24.08
CA VAL A 320 -6.87 -0.68 25.02
C VAL A 320 -6.28 -1.16 26.34
N GLN A 321 -6.61 -0.49 27.43
CA GLN A 321 -6.11 -0.76 28.78
C GLN A 321 -7.26 -0.71 29.78
N ASP A 322 -7.03 -1.14 31.02
CA ASP A 322 -7.94 -0.84 32.12
C ASP A 322 -7.76 0.60 32.58
N SER A 323 -8.85 1.27 32.94
CA SER A 323 -8.77 2.59 33.55
C SER A 323 -8.36 2.45 35.03
N PRO A 324 -7.17 2.95 35.42
CA PRO A 324 -6.73 2.84 36.80
C PRO A 324 -7.52 3.74 37.75
N GLY A 325 -8.15 4.79 37.23
CA GLY A 325 -8.89 5.78 38.04
C GLY A 325 -10.40 5.57 38.09
N LEU A 326 -11.00 4.99 37.05
CA LEU A 326 -12.44 4.86 36.87
C LEU A 326 -12.94 3.41 36.92
N GLY A 327 -12.03 2.42 36.76
CA GLY A 327 -12.36 1.00 36.84
C GLY A 327 -12.92 0.38 35.56
N GLY A 328 -13.15 1.14 34.50
CA GLY A 328 -13.62 0.69 33.20
C GLY A 328 -12.50 0.57 32.16
N ALA A 329 -12.77 0.91 30.91
CA ALA A 329 -11.79 0.90 29.85
C ALA A 329 -11.02 2.23 29.75
N ARG A 330 -9.76 2.14 29.33
CA ARG A 330 -8.93 3.26 28.91
C ARG A 330 -8.45 3.03 27.50
N LEU A 331 -8.90 3.89 26.59
CA LEU A 331 -8.52 3.90 25.16
C LEU A 331 -7.46 4.98 24.97
N VAL A 332 -6.24 4.57 24.61
CA VAL A 332 -5.07 5.43 24.54
C VAL A 332 -4.56 5.51 23.12
N VAL A 333 -4.47 6.72 22.58
CA VAL A 333 -3.79 7.01 21.32
C VAL A 333 -2.45 7.65 21.65
N ALA A 334 -1.36 6.94 21.35
CA ALA A 334 -0.01 7.36 21.67
C ALA A 334 0.80 7.63 20.39
N TRP A 335 1.37 8.83 20.30
CA TRP A 335 2.35 9.20 19.29
C TRP A 335 3.76 8.91 19.80
N PRO A 336 4.68 8.47 18.95
CA PRO A 336 6.07 8.35 19.35
C PRO A 336 6.63 9.72 19.75
N ALA A 337 7.59 9.72 20.67
CA ALA A 337 8.36 10.94 20.95
C ALA A 337 8.98 11.45 19.64
N ALA A 338 8.87 12.74 19.35
CA ALA A 338 9.53 13.32 18.19
C ALA A 338 11.02 13.03 18.31
N SER A 339 11.53 12.15 17.44
CA SER A 339 12.98 12.01 17.29
C SER A 339 13.48 13.36 16.78
N HIS A 340 14.19 14.11 17.63
CA HIS A 340 14.95 15.26 17.17
C HIS A 340 15.91 14.74 16.08
N PRO A 341 15.94 15.33 14.87
CA PRO A 341 17.04 15.06 13.97
C PRO A 341 18.32 15.43 14.73
N PRO A 342 19.38 14.62 14.65
CA PRO A 342 20.65 15.05 15.18
C PRO A 342 21.05 16.37 14.52
N VAL A 343 21.42 17.35 15.36
CA VAL A 343 21.95 18.65 14.99
C VAL A 343 23.24 18.47 14.19
#